data_4936a9831a110b4a57d3da00aa7ba367
#
_entry.id   4936a9831a110b4a57d3da00aa7ba367
#
_cell.length_a   1.000
_cell.length_b   1.000
_cell.length_c   1.000
_cell.angle_alpha   90.00
_cell.angle_beta   90.00
_cell.angle_gamma   90.00
#
_symmetry.space_group_name_H-M   'P 1'
#
loop_
_entity.id
_entity.type
_entity.pdbx_description
1 polymer ?
#
loop_
_entity_poly.entity_id
_entity_poly.type
_entity_poly.pdbx_seq_one_letter_code
_entity_poly.pdbx_strand_id
1 'polypeptide(L)'
;LMQYTGTDRSEDNSTTVDNFLKQDKSISHSTNSNHMKNHNLTANAYLEWKIDSVTNLVFRPQYRYVASDRRNSGYQQSWSDETLLNERTASNLYDNSQYNLTFMLQVNRKFSRKGRNLALKVDYGTNTSSADRKNFSTTHYFKNDTEKVVNQRVDDEGDGYNYRLQLVYVEPLPNRYFLQFRYSYQYRVTNSDRFVYNWDEAMEDFVADYDSLASNSFESQYSTHLFNMAVRTSRKKYNYNIGVDLEPQKLDSRSFLDDVSKHQMSKTVLNFSPTLNFRYKFSKRTQLQAIYRGKGRQPSVRDLQPVADMTNPLNIRIGNPSLKPSYTNTFTLNYNSYNVKHQRNMVVSLFVENV
;
A
#
# COMPACT_ATOMS: atom_id res chain seq x y z
N LEU A 1 -7.38 -21.07 -13.26
CA LEU A 1 -7.96 -21.22 -11.93
C LEU A 1 -8.96 -20.11 -11.67
N MET A 2 -10.14 -20.46 -11.23
CA MET A 2 -11.14 -19.51 -10.77
C MET A 2 -11.44 -19.81 -9.29
N GLN A 3 -11.47 -18.81 -8.45
CA GLN A 3 -11.71 -18.94 -7.03
C GLN A 3 -12.67 -17.85 -6.57
N TYR A 4 -13.69 -18.26 -5.84
CA TYR A 4 -14.61 -17.37 -5.14
C TYR A 4 -14.46 -17.57 -3.64
N THR A 5 -14.44 -16.47 -2.89
CA THR A 5 -14.42 -16.47 -1.43
C THR A 5 -15.41 -15.44 -0.92
N GLY A 6 -16.39 -15.92 -0.14
CA GLY A 6 -17.29 -15.09 0.64
C GLY A 6 -16.87 -15.12 2.10
N THR A 7 -16.86 -13.97 2.77
CA THR A 7 -16.64 -13.88 4.22
C THR A 7 -17.71 -13.00 4.84
N ASP A 8 -18.19 -13.40 6.01
CA ASP A 8 -19.10 -12.63 6.86
C ASP A 8 -18.45 -12.61 8.25
N ARG A 9 -18.10 -11.41 8.74
CA ARG A 9 -17.34 -11.24 9.97
C ARG A 9 -17.93 -10.10 10.81
N SER A 10 -18.09 -10.36 12.10
CA SER A 10 -18.38 -9.36 13.12
C SER A 10 -17.18 -9.23 14.05
N GLU A 11 -16.89 -8.01 14.47
CA GLU A 11 -15.79 -7.70 15.36
C GLU A 11 -16.17 -6.53 16.26
N ASP A 12 -16.01 -6.71 17.57
CA ASP A 12 -16.20 -5.69 18.59
C ASP A 12 -14.84 -5.33 19.19
N ASN A 13 -14.52 -4.04 19.18
CA ASN A 13 -13.26 -3.51 19.68
C ASN A 13 -13.51 -2.45 20.74
N SER A 14 -12.71 -2.47 21.81
CA SER A 14 -12.64 -1.40 22.80
C SER A 14 -11.21 -0.86 22.82
N THR A 15 -11.08 0.46 22.79
CA THR A 15 -9.77 1.14 22.76
C THR A 15 -9.78 2.28 23.77
N THR A 16 -8.74 2.35 24.59
CA THR A 16 -8.46 3.48 25.47
C THR A 16 -7.17 4.15 25.00
N VAL A 17 -7.21 5.45 24.82
CA VAL A 17 -6.07 6.27 24.42
C VAL A 17 -5.82 7.32 25.47
N ASP A 18 -4.63 7.28 26.09
CA ASP A 18 -4.15 8.30 27.02
C ASP A 18 -3.24 9.27 26.27
N ASN A 19 -3.62 10.54 26.23
CA ASN A 19 -2.81 11.61 25.65
C ASN A 19 -2.12 12.38 26.76
N PHE A 20 -0.79 12.33 26.78
CA PHE A 20 0.05 13.06 27.72
C PHE A 20 0.58 14.36 27.07
N LEU A 21 -0.26 15.36 26.90
CA LEU A 21 0.16 16.67 26.47
C LEU A 21 0.64 17.47 27.69
N LYS A 22 1.64 18.35 27.51
CA LYS A 22 2.31 19.06 28.62
C LYS A 22 1.38 19.93 29.50
N GLN A 23 0.20 20.26 29.03
CA GLN A 23 -0.77 21.12 29.74
C GLN A 23 -2.13 20.48 30.00
N ASP A 24 -2.54 19.47 29.21
CA ASP A 24 -3.85 18.84 29.37
C ASP A 24 -3.72 17.32 29.16
N LYS A 25 -3.90 16.58 30.23
CA LYS A 25 -4.05 15.13 30.17
C LYS A 25 -5.46 14.81 29.70
N SER A 26 -5.59 14.07 28.59
CA SER A 26 -6.90 13.62 28.14
C SER A 26 -6.91 12.09 27.92
N ILE A 27 -8.01 11.47 28.33
CA ILE A 27 -8.27 10.06 28.12
C ILE A 27 -9.46 9.94 27.18
N SER A 28 -9.33 9.13 26.15
CA SER A 28 -10.43 8.79 25.25
C SER A 28 -10.72 7.30 25.32
N HIS A 29 -11.96 6.95 25.57
CA HIS A 29 -12.44 5.58 25.55
C HIS A 29 -13.41 5.41 24.39
N SER A 30 -13.21 4.41 23.55
CA SER A 30 -14.07 4.11 22.41
C SER A 30 -14.40 2.64 22.30
N THR A 31 -15.64 2.34 21.97
CA THR A 31 -16.13 1.01 21.61
C THR A 31 -16.63 1.06 20.16
N ASN A 32 -16.27 0.06 19.37
CA ASN A 32 -16.69 -0.04 17.98
C ASN A 32 -17.17 -1.46 17.67
N SER A 33 -18.33 -1.58 17.05
CA SER A 33 -18.85 -2.81 16.47
C SER A 33 -18.78 -2.71 14.96
N ASN A 34 -18.16 -3.67 14.31
CA ASN A 34 -17.98 -3.69 12.86
C ASN A 34 -18.49 -5.02 12.32
N HIS A 35 -19.43 -4.95 11.37
CA HIS A 35 -19.94 -6.09 10.63
C HIS A 35 -19.54 -5.91 9.16
N MET A 36 -18.88 -6.92 8.58
CA MET A 36 -18.33 -6.85 7.24
C MET A 36 -18.64 -8.11 6.44
N LYS A 37 -19.23 -7.92 5.26
CA LYS A 37 -19.40 -8.95 4.25
C LYS A 37 -18.50 -8.66 3.06
N ASN A 38 -17.71 -9.65 2.66
CA ASN A 38 -16.86 -9.52 1.48
C ASN A 38 -17.13 -10.65 0.50
N HIS A 39 -17.11 -10.30 -0.77
CA HIS A 39 -17.14 -11.21 -1.90
C HIS A 39 -15.91 -10.97 -2.75
N ASN A 40 -15.09 -11.99 -2.96
CA ASN A 40 -13.88 -11.90 -3.76
C ASN A 40 -13.90 -13.00 -4.82
N LEU A 41 -13.91 -12.58 -6.09
CA LEU A 41 -13.79 -13.45 -7.24
C LEU A 41 -12.43 -13.21 -7.89
N THR A 42 -11.63 -14.25 -8.04
CA THR A 42 -10.33 -14.19 -8.72
C THR A 42 -10.28 -15.24 -9.81
N ALA A 43 -9.96 -14.81 -11.03
CA ALA A 43 -9.73 -15.69 -12.17
C ALA A 43 -8.30 -15.47 -12.68
N ASN A 44 -7.51 -16.56 -12.75
CA ASN A 44 -6.13 -16.55 -13.17
C ASN A 44 -5.90 -17.56 -14.27
N ALA A 45 -5.14 -17.20 -15.31
CA ALA A 45 -4.63 -18.15 -16.27
C ALA A 45 -3.09 -18.08 -16.32
N TYR A 46 -2.50 -19.20 -16.63
CA TYR A 46 -1.05 -19.34 -16.84
C TYR A 46 -0.82 -20.07 -18.14
N LEU A 47 -0.14 -19.42 -19.06
CA LEU A 47 0.24 -19.96 -20.36
C LEU A 47 1.76 -19.88 -20.46
N GLU A 48 2.39 -21.01 -20.73
CA GLU A 48 3.81 -21.08 -21.02
C GLU A 48 4.02 -21.74 -22.39
N TRP A 49 4.71 -21.02 -23.26
CA TRP A 49 5.04 -21.51 -24.58
C TRP A 49 6.55 -21.53 -24.77
N LYS A 50 7.10 -22.72 -24.99
CA LYS A 50 8.50 -22.91 -25.39
C LYS A 50 8.58 -22.74 -26.90
N ILE A 51 8.99 -21.56 -27.33
CA ILE A 51 9.13 -21.23 -28.76
C ILE A 51 10.23 -22.10 -29.38
N ASP A 52 11.35 -22.22 -28.66
CA ASP A 52 12.48 -23.08 -29.00
C ASP A 52 13.19 -23.56 -27.71
N SER A 53 14.34 -24.26 -27.84
CA SER A 53 15.10 -24.80 -26.72
C SER A 53 15.72 -23.74 -25.79
N VAL A 54 15.79 -22.50 -26.22
CA VAL A 54 16.43 -21.37 -25.50
C VAL A 54 15.49 -20.24 -25.20
N THR A 55 14.29 -20.21 -25.83
CA THR A 55 13.32 -19.13 -25.69
C THR A 55 12.00 -19.66 -25.16
N ASN A 56 11.52 -19.06 -24.05
CA ASN A 56 10.18 -19.31 -23.57
C ASN A 56 9.41 -18.01 -23.34
N LEU A 57 8.12 -18.07 -23.58
CA LEU A 57 7.17 -17.01 -23.34
C LEU A 57 6.22 -17.44 -22.25
N VAL A 58 5.94 -16.55 -21.30
CA VAL A 58 4.98 -16.77 -20.21
C VAL A 58 3.95 -15.64 -20.27
N PHE A 59 2.68 -16.00 -20.28
CA PHE A 59 1.58 -15.04 -20.21
C PHE A 59 0.67 -15.37 -19.02
N ARG A 60 0.37 -14.38 -18.21
CA ARG A 60 -0.45 -14.52 -16.99
C ARG A 60 -1.48 -13.38 -16.91
N PRO A 61 -2.68 -13.59 -17.44
CA PRO A 61 -3.82 -12.72 -17.17
C PRO A 61 -4.40 -13.03 -15.79
N GLN A 62 -4.84 -12.00 -15.10
CA GLN A 62 -5.56 -12.10 -13.84
C GLN A 62 -6.70 -11.10 -13.82
N TYR A 63 -7.88 -11.56 -13.45
CA TYR A 63 -9.03 -10.75 -13.15
C TYR A 63 -9.38 -10.92 -11.67
N ARG A 64 -9.67 -9.82 -11.00
CA ARG A 64 -10.15 -9.82 -9.62
C ARG A 64 -11.30 -8.84 -9.47
N TYR A 65 -12.39 -9.33 -8.88
CA TYR A 65 -13.51 -8.53 -8.43
C TYR A 65 -13.65 -8.66 -6.93
N VAL A 66 -13.83 -7.54 -6.23
CA VAL A 66 -14.08 -7.49 -4.80
C VAL A 66 -15.32 -6.63 -4.58
N ALA A 67 -16.27 -7.12 -3.79
CA ALA A 67 -17.36 -6.33 -3.24
C ALA A 67 -17.32 -6.45 -1.72
N SER A 68 -17.58 -5.35 -1.04
CA SER A 68 -17.55 -5.29 0.43
C SER A 68 -18.67 -4.40 0.92
N ASP A 69 -19.52 -4.95 1.78
CA ASP A 69 -20.53 -4.24 2.58
C ASP A 69 -20.03 -4.21 4.02
N ARG A 70 -19.93 -3.02 4.59
CA ARG A 70 -19.48 -2.82 5.97
C ARG A 70 -20.44 -1.90 6.71
N ARG A 71 -20.80 -2.32 7.92
CA ARG A 71 -21.56 -1.54 8.89
C ARG A 71 -20.71 -1.36 10.12
N ASN A 72 -20.48 -0.13 10.49
CA ASN A 72 -19.71 0.23 11.68
C ASN A 72 -20.57 1.10 12.59
N SER A 73 -20.69 0.75 13.86
CA SER A 73 -21.26 1.58 14.91
C SER A 73 -20.22 1.80 15.99
N GLY A 74 -20.11 3.03 16.47
CA GLY A 74 -19.11 3.42 17.46
C GLY A 74 -19.66 4.36 18.51
N TYR A 75 -19.12 4.24 19.71
CA TYR A 75 -19.34 5.13 20.82
C TYR A 75 -17.99 5.58 21.38
N GLN A 76 -17.81 6.85 21.62
CA GLN A 76 -16.58 7.44 22.14
C GLN A 76 -16.87 8.47 23.20
N GLN A 77 -16.13 8.43 24.30
CA GLN A 77 -16.08 9.46 25.33
C GLN A 77 -14.66 9.99 25.47
N SER A 78 -14.52 11.29 25.69
CA SER A 78 -13.23 11.94 25.96
C SER A 78 -13.30 12.71 27.28
N TRP A 79 -12.31 12.52 28.11
CA TRP A 79 -12.21 13.07 29.46
C TRP A 79 -10.93 13.89 29.59
N SER A 80 -10.99 14.97 30.37
CA SER A 80 -9.81 15.65 30.90
C SER A 80 -9.86 15.58 32.41
N ASP A 81 -8.86 14.90 32.98
CA ASP A 81 -8.90 14.44 34.37
C ASP A 81 -10.18 13.66 34.67
N GLU A 82 -11.06 14.15 35.55
CA GLU A 82 -12.34 13.51 35.88
C GLU A 82 -13.54 14.15 35.14
N THR A 83 -13.31 15.15 34.29
CA THR A 83 -14.38 15.90 33.60
C THR A 83 -14.64 15.32 32.22
N LEU A 84 -15.89 14.93 31.93
CA LEU A 84 -16.31 14.52 30.60
C LEU A 84 -16.34 15.72 29.66
N LEU A 85 -15.54 15.69 28.60
CA LEU A 85 -15.43 16.77 27.62
C LEU A 85 -16.42 16.62 26.49
N ASN A 86 -16.54 15.43 25.94
CA ASN A 86 -17.45 15.14 24.85
C ASN A 86 -17.83 13.66 24.80
N GLU A 87 -18.95 13.42 24.16
CA GLU A 87 -19.49 12.11 23.89
C GLU A 87 -19.91 12.05 22.41
N ARG A 88 -19.57 10.97 21.73
CA ARG A 88 -19.87 10.80 20.31
C ARG A 88 -20.45 9.41 20.05
N THR A 89 -21.57 9.39 19.34
CA THR A 89 -22.11 8.18 18.70
C THR A 89 -21.86 8.28 17.19
N ALA A 90 -21.58 7.16 16.53
CA ALA A 90 -21.41 7.12 15.10
C ALA A 90 -22.00 5.85 14.49
N SER A 91 -22.58 5.96 13.31
CA SER A 91 -23.03 4.84 12.50
C SER A 91 -22.61 5.09 11.05
N ASN A 92 -21.84 4.16 10.49
CA ASN A 92 -21.33 4.28 9.13
C ASN A 92 -21.71 3.04 8.32
N LEU A 93 -22.26 3.26 7.14
CA LEU A 93 -22.51 2.26 6.11
C LEU A 93 -21.51 2.49 4.99
N TYR A 94 -20.97 1.41 4.43
CA TYR A 94 -19.96 1.46 3.39
C TYR A 94 -20.14 0.30 2.44
N ASP A 95 -20.57 0.60 1.23
CA ASP A 95 -20.69 -0.32 0.10
C ASP A 95 -19.59 -0.02 -0.90
N ASN A 96 -18.79 -1.01 -1.23
CA ASN A 96 -17.66 -0.84 -2.14
C ASN A 96 -17.59 -1.99 -3.14
N SER A 97 -17.28 -1.65 -4.38
CA SER A 97 -16.92 -2.60 -5.41
C SER A 97 -15.62 -2.20 -6.11
N GLN A 98 -14.82 -3.19 -6.48
CA GLN A 98 -13.55 -2.97 -7.15
C GLN A 98 -13.29 -4.04 -8.20
N TYR A 99 -12.87 -3.62 -9.38
CA TYR A 99 -12.39 -4.47 -10.47
C TYR A 99 -10.92 -4.23 -10.72
N ASN A 100 -10.16 -5.32 -10.86
CA ASN A 100 -8.76 -5.27 -11.24
C ASN A 100 -8.51 -6.26 -12.38
N LEU A 101 -7.93 -5.78 -13.45
CA LEU A 101 -7.48 -6.60 -14.58
C LEU A 101 -5.99 -6.40 -14.75
N THR A 102 -5.21 -7.48 -14.70
CA THR A 102 -3.76 -7.41 -14.89
C THR A 102 -3.28 -8.44 -15.91
N PHE A 103 -2.26 -8.06 -16.67
CA PHE A 103 -1.57 -8.92 -17.62
C PHE A 103 -0.09 -8.89 -17.36
N MET A 104 0.54 -10.04 -17.37
CA MET A 104 1.99 -10.17 -17.36
C MET A 104 2.41 -10.99 -18.57
N LEU A 105 3.26 -10.42 -19.41
CA LEU A 105 3.94 -11.09 -20.51
C LEU A 105 5.43 -11.09 -20.25
N GLN A 106 6.05 -12.27 -20.28
CA GLN A 106 7.49 -12.39 -20.08
C GLN A 106 8.10 -13.28 -21.15
N VAL A 107 9.14 -12.77 -21.80
CA VAL A 107 9.97 -13.53 -22.73
C VAL A 107 11.35 -13.70 -22.12
N ASN A 108 11.80 -14.96 -22.02
CA ASN A 108 13.13 -15.28 -21.53
C ASN A 108 13.93 -15.94 -22.66
N ARG A 109 15.15 -15.47 -22.87
CA ARG A 109 16.08 -16.05 -23.83
C ARG A 109 17.41 -16.41 -23.19
N LYS A 110 17.80 -17.66 -23.31
CA LYS A 110 19.13 -18.15 -22.93
C LYS A 110 20.07 -18.03 -24.12
N PHE A 111 21.34 -17.72 -23.87
CA PHE A 111 22.37 -17.63 -24.88
C PHE A 111 23.31 -18.84 -24.79
N SER A 112 24.19 -19.01 -25.79
CA SER A 112 25.14 -20.10 -25.88
C SER A 112 26.05 -20.22 -24.65
N ARG A 113 26.47 -19.07 -24.07
CA ARG A 113 27.25 -19.07 -22.84
C ARG A 113 26.36 -19.43 -21.65
N LYS A 114 26.67 -20.54 -20.99
CA LYS A 114 25.89 -21.06 -19.86
C LYS A 114 25.72 -20.03 -18.75
N GLY A 115 24.48 -19.69 -18.45
CA GLY A 115 24.12 -18.71 -17.43
C GLY A 115 23.86 -17.30 -17.95
N ARG A 116 24.22 -16.98 -19.22
CA ARG A 116 23.84 -15.73 -19.90
C ARG A 116 22.37 -15.81 -20.29
N ASN A 117 21.59 -14.84 -19.87
CA ASN A 117 20.17 -14.77 -20.22
C ASN A 117 19.71 -13.31 -20.34
N LEU A 118 18.65 -13.14 -21.11
CA LEU A 118 17.91 -11.90 -21.25
C LEU A 118 16.44 -12.20 -20.95
N ALA A 119 15.81 -11.38 -20.12
CA ALA A 119 14.38 -11.44 -19.86
C ALA A 119 13.76 -10.08 -20.15
N LEU A 120 12.72 -10.06 -20.96
CA LEU A 120 11.84 -8.93 -21.17
C LEU A 120 10.52 -9.24 -20.49
N LYS A 121 10.03 -8.34 -19.66
CA LYS A 121 8.75 -8.46 -18.96
C LYS A 121 7.94 -7.20 -19.17
N VAL A 122 6.67 -7.38 -19.52
CA VAL A 122 5.68 -6.33 -19.64
C VAL A 122 4.54 -6.67 -18.66
N ASP A 123 4.29 -5.77 -17.75
CA ASP A 123 3.12 -5.81 -16.88
C ASP A 123 2.17 -4.69 -17.29
N TYR A 124 0.89 -4.96 -17.37
CA TYR A 124 -0.17 -3.97 -17.52
C TYR A 124 -1.26 -4.26 -16.50
N GLY A 125 -1.82 -3.22 -15.91
CA GLY A 125 -2.92 -3.33 -14.98
C GLY A 125 -3.86 -2.15 -15.10
N THR A 126 -5.14 -2.42 -14.95
CA THR A 126 -6.18 -1.39 -14.78
C THR A 126 -7.06 -1.75 -13.61
N ASN A 127 -7.55 -0.75 -12.93
CA ASN A 127 -8.47 -0.89 -11.80
C ASN A 127 -9.57 0.16 -11.89
N THR A 128 -10.74 -0.21 -11.41
CA THR A 128 -11.85 0.71 -11.19
C THR A 128 -12.47 0.37 -9.83
N SER A 129 -12.82 1.37 -9.06
CA SER A 129 -13.46 1.24 -7.76
C SER A 129 -14.60 2.24 -7.63
N SER A 130 -15.68 1.83 -6.98
CA SER A 130 -16.79 2.69 -6.61
C SER A 130 -17.19 2.38 -5.18
N ALA A 131 -17.40 3.39 -4.36
CA ALA A 131 -17.87 3.23 -3.01
C ALA A 131 -18.90 4.30 -2.64
N ASP A 132 -20.02 3.85 -2.10
CA ASP A 132 -21.04 4.69 -1.44
C ASP A 132 -20.87 4.57 0.08
N ARG A 133 -20.79 5.69 0.76
CA ARG A 133 -20.69 5.76 2.22
C ARG A 133 -21.78 6.65 2.78
N LYS A 134 -22.45 6.21 3.83
CA LYS A 134 -23.35 7.03 4.63
C LYS A 134 -22.75 7.16 6.04
N ASN A 135 -22.40 8.37 6.41
CA ASN A 135 -21.81 8.69 7.70
C ASN A 135 -22.80 9.46 8.53
N PHE A 136 -23.20 8.88 9.67
CA PHE A 136 -24.01 9.57 10.66
C PHE A 136 -23.26 9.61 11.99
N SER A 137 -23.15 10.78 12.61
CA SER A 137 -22.62 10.87 13.97
C SER A 137 -23.17 12.09 14.70
N THR A 138 -23.40 11.93 15.99
CA THR A 138 -23.76 12.97 16.92
C THR A 138 -22.65 13.13 17.95
N THR A 139 -22.18 14.36 18.15
CA THR A 139 -21.18 14.70 19.16
C THR A 139 -21.72 15.76 20.09
N HIS A 140 -21.84 15.43 21.37
CA HIS A 140 -22.21 16.38 22.41
C HIS A 140 -20.96 16.92 23.12
N TYR A 141 -20.83 18.23 23.22
CA TYR A 141 -19.73 18.92 23.90
C TYR A 141 -20.23 19.50 25.22
N PHE A 142 -19.85 18.91 26.33
CA PHE A 142 -20.35 19.27 27.67
C PHE A 142 -19.90 20.65 28.14
N LYS A 143 -18.74 21.15 27.67
CA LYS A 143 -18.24 22.47 28.05
C LYS A 143 -19.16 23.63 27.65
N ASN A 144 -19.79 23.52 26.48
CA ASN A 144 -20.60 24.59 25.89
C ASN A 144 -22.07 24.16 25.76
N ASP A 145 -22.40 22.95 26.20
CA ASP A 145 -23.71 22.31 26.02
C ASP A 145 -24.19 22.41 24.57
N THR A 146 -23.31 22.03 23.62
CA THR A 146 -23.59 22.09 22.20
C THR A 146 -23.55 20.71 21.58
N GLU A 147 -24.42 20.48 20.62
CA GLU A 147 -24.46 19.26 19.83
C GLU A 147 -24.05 19.51 18.40
N LYS A 148 -23.21 18.64 17.83
CA LYS A 148 -22.85 18.64 16.43
C LYS A 148 -23.31 17.35 15.79
N VAL A 149 -24.19 17.47 14.80
CA VAL A 149 -24.65 16.35 13.98
C VAL A 149 -23.89 16.38 12.65
N VAL A 150 -23.41 15.23 12.23
CA VAL A 150 -22.87 14.99 10.86
C VAL A 150 -23.74 13.91 10.26
N ASN A 151 -24.40 14.22 9.14
CA ASN A 151 -25.17 13.27 8.34
C ASN A 151 -24.82 13.51 6.89
N GLN A 152 -24.00 12.63 6.32
CA GLN A 152 -23.40 12.81 5.00
C GLN A 152 -23.44 11.52 4.20
N ARG A 153 -23.70 11.65 2.91
CA ARG A 153 -23.41 10.63 1.92
C ARG A 153 -22.13 11.02 1.16
N VAL A 154 -21.26 10.05 0.93
CA VAL A 154 -20.00 10.24 0.24
C VAL A 154 -19.90 9.22 -0.89
N ASP A 155 -19.84 9.71 -2.11
CA ASP A 155 -19.58 8.90 -3.29
C ASP A 155 -18.09 9.01 -3.63
N ASP A 156 -17.38 7.89 -3.56
CA ASP A 156 -15.97 7.80 -3.95
C ASP A 156 -15.87 6.95 -5.22
N GLU A 157 -15.31 7.51 -6.27
CA GLU A 157 -14.98 6.81 -7.49
C GLU A 157 -13.49 6.85 -7.74
N GLY A 158 -12.94 5.77 -8.26
CA GLY A 158 -11.53 5.69 -8.58
C GLY A 158 -11.28 4.79 -9.77
N ASP A 159 -10.45 5.26 -10.67
CA ASP A 159 -9.94 4.46 -11.77
C ASP A 159 -8.45 4.70 -12.00
N GLY A 160 -7.84 3.81 -12.72
CA GLY A 160 -6.46 3.96 -13.05
C GLY A 160 -5.90 2.84 -13.90
N TYR A 161 -4.72 3.10 -14.42
CA TYR A 161 -3.94 2.10 -15.12
C TYR A 161 -2.46 2.24 -14.80
N ASN A 162 -1.76 1.13 -14.94
CA ASN A 162 -0.30 1.13 -14.86
C ASN A 162 0.28 0.19 -15.90
N TYR A 163 1.45 0.52 -16.38
CA TYR A 163 2.28 -0.40 -17.15
C TYR A 163 3.72 -0.35 -16.66
N ARG A 164 4.37 -1.50 -16.76
CA ARG A 164 5.79 -1.64 -16.45
C ARG A 164 6.46 -2.43 -17.56
N LEU A 165 7.52 -1.86 -18.10
CA LEU A 165 8.45 -2.54 -18.99
C LEU A 165 9.72 -2.84 -18.20
N GLN A 166 10.18 -4.07 -18.18
CA GLN A 166 11.39 -4.47 -17.45
C GLN A 166 12.28 -5.32 -18.35
N LEU A 167 13.55 -4.95 -18.41
CA LEU A 167 14.61 -5.70 -19.07
C LEU A 167 15.60 -6.18 -18.00
N VAL A 168 15.92 -7.46 -18.02
CA VAL A 168 16.92 -8.07 -17.12
C VAL A 168 17.93 -8.81 -17.96
N TYR A 169 19.18 -8.43 -17.83
CA TYR A 169 20.31 -9.10 -18.46
C TYR A 169 21.24 -9.69 -17.41
N VAL A 170 21.65 -10.93 -17.58
CA VAL A 170 22.59 -11.63 -16.71
C VAL A 170 23.78 -12.08 -17.51
N GLU A 171 24.96 -11.58 -17.13
CA GLU A 171 26.25 -11.96 -17.67
C GLU A 171 26.99 -12.90 -16.71
N PRO A 172 27.33 -14.13 -17.11
CA PRO A 172 28.19 -15.00 -16.33
C PRO A 172 29.66 -14.51 -16.42
N LEU A 173 30.27 -14.29 -15.28
CA LEU A 173 31.68 -13.96 -15.10
C LEU A 173 32.50 -15.22 -14.76
N PRO A 174 33.85 -15.15 -14.84
CA PRO A 174 34.70 -16.22 -14.34
C PRO A 174 34.37 -16.61 -12.90
N ASN A 175 34.76 -17.80 -12.50
CA ASN A 175 34.61 -18.25 -11.12
C ASN A 175 33.15 -18.27 -10.60
N ARG A 176 32.15 -18.56 -11.45
CA ARG A 176 30.71 -18.64 -11.07
C ARG A 176 30.16 -17.37 -10.44
N TYR A 177 30.67 -16.22 -10.80
CA TYR A 177 30.01 -14.96 -10.53
C TYR A 177 29.05 -14.63 -11.66
N PHE A 178 28.04 -13.84 -11.33
CA PHE A 178 27.06 -13.33 -12.29
C PHE A 178 26.88 -11.83 -12.05
N LEU A 179 26.97 -11.06 -13.10
CA LEU A 179 26.62 -9.65 -13.09
C LEU A 179 25.20 -9.55 -13.66
N GLN A 180 24.33 -8.88 -12.94
CA GLN A 180 22.95 -8.63 -13.35
C GLN A 180 22.75 -7.14 -13.55
N PHE A 181 22.17 -6.79 -14.68
CA PHE A 181 21.64 -5.48 -14.97
C PHE A 181 20.13 -5.59 -15.13
N ARG A 182 19.39 -4.70 -14.51
CA ARG A 182 17.95 -4.58 -14.67
C ARG A 182 17.62 -3.11 -14.90
N TYR A 183 16.89 -2.87 -15.95
CA TYR A 183 16.22 -1.59 -16.19
C TYR A 183 14.72 -1.83 -16.14
N SER A 184 13.98 -0.93 -15.51
CA SER A 184 12.52 -0.97 -15.49
C SER A 184 12.00 0.46 -15.63
N TYR A 185 11.01 0.63 -16.50
CA TYR A 185 10.19 1.83 -16.57
C TYR A 185 8.78 1.48 -16.16
N GLN A 186 8.24 2.25 -15.23
CA GLN A 186 6.85 2.13 -14.78
C GLN A 186 6.16 3.47 -14.91
N TYR A 187 4.95 3.45 -15.47
CA TYR A 187 4.06 4.59 -15.50
C TYR A 187 2.72 4.18 -14.88
N ARG A 188 2.15 5.05 -14.05
CA ARG A 188 0.87 4.83 -13.40
C ARG A 188 0.06 6.12 -13.39
N VAL A 189 -1.20 6.01 -13.78
CA VAL A 189 -2.21 7.06 -13.63
C VAL A 189 -3.23 6.58 -12.61
N THR A 190 -3.68 7.46 -11.75
CA THR A 190 -4.73 7.21 -10.78
C THR A 190 -5.62 8.44 -10.73
N ASN A 191 -6.90 8.25 -11.00
CA ASN A 191 -7.96 9.22 -10.83
C ASN A 191 -8.74 8.84 -9.56
N SER A 192 -9.19 9.82 -8.83
CA SER A 192 -9.99 9.63 -7.63
C SER A 192 -10.91 10.82 -7.44
N ASP A 193 -12.20 10.55 -7.47
CA ASP A 193 -13.25 11.52 -7.28
C ASP A 193 -13.94 11.22 -5.95
N ARG A 194 -14.22 12.27 -5.20
CA ARG A 194 -14.93 12.20 -3.95
C ARG A 194 -15.93 13.33 -3.90
N PHE A 195 -17.21 12.98 -3.83
CA PHE A 195 -18.31 13.92 -3.69
C PHE A 195 -19.04 13.68 -2.37
N VAL A 196 -19.21 14.76 -1.60
CA VAL A 196 -19.84 14.74 -0.27
C VAL A 196 -21.16 15.49 -0.38
N TYR A 197 -22.26 14.84 0.03
CA TYR A 197 -23.60 15.39 0.05
C TYR A 197 -24.05 15.50 1.50
N ASN A 198 -24.51 16.66 1.90
CA ASN A 198 -25.05 16.89 3.23
C ASN A 198 -26.53 16.56 3.28
N TRP A 199 -27.01 16.11 4.45
CA TRP A 199 -28.42 15.89 4.70
C TRP A 199 -29.17 17.22 4.87
N ASP A 200 -30.33 17.34 4.27
CA ASP A 200 -31.27 18.45 4.47
C ASP A 200 -32.50 17.96 5.24
N GLU A 201 -32.74 18.51 6.40
CA GLU A 201 -33.86 18.13 7.27
C GLU A 201 -35.23 18.52 6.69
N ALA A 202 -35.28 19.60 5.89
CA ALA A 202 -36.52 20.06 5.28
C ALA A 202 -36.96 19.18 4.11
N MET A 203 -35.98 18.61 3.38
CA MET A 203 -36.24 17.68 2.28
C MET A 203 -36.30 16.21 2.74
N GLU A 204 -35.87 15.91 3.96
CA GLU A 204 -35.69 14.55 4.48
C GLU A 204 -34.84 13.67 3.53
N ASP A 205 -33.85 14.30 2.85
CA ASP A 205 -32.96 13.63 1.90
C ASP A 205 -31.60 14.35 1.81
N PHE A 206 -30.63 13.75 1.13
CA PHE A 206 -29.38 14.38 0.82
C PHE A 206 -29.57 15.43 -0.27
N VAL A 207 -28.97 16.61 -0.09
CA VAL A 207 -29.00 17.68 -1.11
C VAL A 207 -28.45 17.16 -2.45
N ALA A 208 -29.00 17.66 -3.55
CA ALA A 208 -28.57 17.24 -4.88
C ALA A 208 -27.17 17.77 -5.24
N ASP A 209 -26.81 18.96 -4.71
CA ASP A 209 -25.51 19.58 -4.92
C ASP A 209 -24.51 19.12 -3.88
N TYR A 210 -23.30 18.77 -4.30
CA TYR A 210 -22.26 18.34 -3.38
C TYR A 210 -21.62 19.52 -2.63
N ASP A 211 -21.13 19.25 -1.42
CA ASP A 211 -20.34 20.21 -0.63
C ASP A 211 -18.97 20.43 -1.28
N SER A 212 -18.77 21.61 -1.87
CA SER A 212 -17.55 21.94 -2.61
C SER A 212 -16.30 22.08 -1.74
N LEU A 213 -16.45 22.24 -0.41
CA LEU A 213 -15.34 22.29 0.54
C LEU A 213 -14.89 20.89 0.97
N ALA A 214 -15.83 19.94 1.01
CA ALA A 214 -15.59 18.55 1.40
C ALA A 214 -15.33 17.63 0.21
N SER A 215 -15.67 18.07 -1.01
CA SER A 215 -15.53 17.32 -2.26
C SER A 215 -14.22 17.65 -2.99
N ASN A 216 -13.68 16.68 -3.70
CA ASN A 216 -12.43 16.86 -4.43
C ASN A 216 -12.21 15.76 -5.48
N SER A 217 -11.64 16.16 -6.61
CA SER A 217 -11.19 15.26 -7.67
C SER A 217 -9.68 15.36 -7.82
N PHE A 218 -9.01 14.22 -7.97
CA PHE A 218 -7.57 14.12 -8.12
C PHE A 218 -7.18 13.28 -9.33
N GLU A 219 -6.23 13.79 -10.08
CA GLU A 219 -5.47 13.01 -11.04
C GLU A 219 -4.01 12.98 -10.60
N SER A 220 -3.42 11.80 -10.55
CA SER A 220 -2.04 11.61 -10.17
C SER A 220 -1.32 10.71 -11.16
N GLN A 221 -0.19 11.19 -11.68
CA GLN A 221 0.66 10.49 -12.64
C GLN A 221 2.02 10.21 -12.02
N TYR A 222 2.44 8.95 -12.04
CA TYR A 222 3.73 8.50 -11.56
C TYR A 222 4.55 7.95 -12.69
N SER A 223 5.76 8.45 -12.84
CA SER A 223 6.76 7.95 -13.77
C SER A 223 7.99 7.52 -12.96
N THR A 224 8.38 6.27 -13.07
CA THR A 224 9.50 5.71 -12.32
C THR A 224 10.43 4.95 -13.24
N HIS A 225 11.71 5.33 -13.22
CA HIS A 225 12.78 4.54 -13.81
C HIS A 225 13.52 3.81 -12.69
N LEU A 226 13.90 2.58 -12.93
CA LEU A 226 14.71 1.81 -11.98
C LEU A 226 15.89 1.21 -12.71
N PHE A 227 17.09 1.56 -12.28
CA PHE A 227 18.36 0.99 -12.71
C PHE A 227 18.90 0.14 -11.57
N ASN A 228 19.09 -1.14 -11.81
CA ASN A 228 19.68 -2.06 -10.86
C ASN A 228 20.95 -2.66 -11.41
N MET A 229 21.97 -2.69 -10.59
CA MET A 229 23.19 -3.45 -10.84
C MET A 229 23.45 -4.35 -9.64
N ALA A 230 23.65 -5.64 -9.87
CA ALA A 230 23.90 -6.60 -8.81
C ALA A 230 24.95 -7.63 -9.22
N VAL A 231 25.78 -8.01 -8.26
CA VAL A 231 26.72 -9.13 -8.37
C VAL A 231 26.23 -10.24 -7.47
N ARG A 232 26.12 -11.44 -8.05
CA ARG A 232 25.72 -12.64 -7.31
C ARG A 232 26.68 -13.77 -7.54
N THR A 233 26.81 -14.61 -6.54
CA THR A 233 27.51 -15.91 -6.66
C THR A 233 26.79 -16.97 -5.84
N SER A 234 26.94 -18.23 -6.27
CA SER A 234 26.42 -19.38 -5.53
C SER A 234 27.51 -20.45 -5.47
N ARG A 235 27.98 -20.73 -4.26
CA ARG A 235 29.00 -21.73 -3.95
C ARG A 235 28.45 -22.79 -3.02
N LYS A 236 29.19 -23.86 -2.83
CA LYS A 236 28.77 -24.95 -1.91
C LYS A 236 28.54 -24.44 -0.47
N LYS A 237 29.42 -23.57 0.02
CA LYS A 237 29.39 -23.04 1.40
C LYS A 237 28.74 -21.68 1.54
N TYR A 238 28.76 -20.85 0.50
CA TYR A 238 28.18 -19.50 0.59
C TYR A 238 27.50 -19.09 -0.72
N ASN A 239 26.52 -18.24 -0.59
CA ASN A 239 25.95 -17.47 -1.69
C ASN A 239 25.75 -16.03 -1.23
N TYR A 240 25.87 -15.12 -2.15
CA TYR A 240 25.50 -13.72 -1.92
C TYR A 240 24.93 -13.07 -3.18
N ASN A 241 24.14 -12.05 -2.93
CA ASN A 241 23.66 -11.09 -3.91
C ASN A 241 23.84 -9.70 -3.31
N ILE A 242 24.69 -8.89 -3.93
CA ILE A 242 24.97 -7.51 -3.54
C ILE A 242 24.58 -6.66 -4.72
N GLY A 243 23.73 -5.68 -4.50
CA GLY A 243 23.23 -4.82 -5.55
C GLY A 243 22.86 -3.43 -5.07
N VAL A 244 22.65 -2.57 -6.03
CA VAL A 244 22.15 -1.22 -5.80
C VAL A 244 21.05 -0.93 -6.81
N ASP A 245 19.97 -0.33 -6.32
CA ASP A 245 18.90 0.24 -7.11
C ASP A 245 19.03 1.77 -7.10
N LEU A 246 18.97 2.38 -8.27
CA LEU A 246 18.84 3.81 -8.47
C LEU A 246 17.48 4.06 -9.11
N GLU A 247 16.62 4.82 -8.43
CA GLU A 247 15.22 4.96 -8.81
C GLU A 247 14.82 6.45 -8.87
N PRO A 248 15.04 7.14 -10.00
CA PRO A 248 14.43 8.43 -10.26
C PRO A 248 12.92 8.25 -10.47
N GLN A 249 12.16 9.03 -9.72
CA GLN A 249 10.69 9.00 -9.73
C GLN A 249 10.15 10.42 -9.84
N LYS A 250 9.17 10.60 -10.71
CA LYS A 250 8.41 11.84 -10.85
C LYS A 250 6.95 11.58 -10.51
N LEU A 251 6.39 12.43 -9.68
CA LEU A 251 4.98 12.53 -9.34
C LEU A 251 4.46 13.87 -9.83
N ASP A 252 3.47 13.85 -10.69
CA ASP A 252 2.65 15.00 -11.02
C ASP A 252 1.23 14.71 -10.51
N SER A 253 0.69 15.62 -9.71
CA SER A 253 -0.67 15.51 -9.17
C SER A 253 -1.38 16.84 -9.30
N ARG A 254 -2.65 16.78 -9.69
CA ARG A 254 -3.54 17.94 -9.75
C ARG A 254 -4.85 17.61 -9.05
N SER A 255 -5.38 18.57 -8.32
CA SER A 255 -6.73 18.53 -7.81
C SER A 255 -7.58 19.56 -8.53
N PHE A 256 -8.82 19.20 -8.79
CA PHE A 256 -9.79 20.04 -9.47
C PHE A 256 -11.19 19.78 -8.91
N LEU A 257 -12.10 20.71 -9.14
CA LEU A 257 -13.52 20.55 -8.90
C LEU A 257 -14.24 21.41 -9.95
N ASP A 258 -15.25 20.83 -10.62
CA ASP A 258 -15.95 21.48 -11.76
C ASP A 258 -14.97 21.96 -12.85
N ASP A 259 -14.00 21.12 -13.20
CA ASP A 259 -12.93 21.42 -14.18
C ASP A 259 -12.05 22.64 -13.81
N VAL A 260 -12.21 23.23 -12.63
CA VAL A 260 -11.36 24.29 -12.14
C VAL A 260 -10.18 23.70 -11.33
N SER A 261 -8.97 23.89 -11.83
CA SER A 261 -7.75 23.46 -11.11
C SER A 261 -7.61 24.21 -9.78
N LYS A 262 -7.63 23.45 -8.66
CA LYS A 262 -7.44 24.01 -7.32
C LYS A 262 -5.98 24.00 -6.90
N HIS A 263 -5.30 22.88 -7.11
CA HIS A 263 -3.89 22.71 -6.73
C HIS A 263 -3.16 21.82 -7.74
N GLN A 264 -1.93 22.19 -8.04
CA GLN A 264 -1.03 21.41 -8.86
C GLN A 264 0.28 21.18 -8.12
N MET A 265 0.78 19.97 -8.13
CA MET A 265 2.03 19.60 -7.51
C MET A 265 2.86 18.74 -8.46
N SER A 266 4.14 19.07 -8.59
CA SER A 266 5.13 18.24 -9.28
C SER A 266 6.31 17.97 -8.35
N LYS A 267 6.67 16.72 -8.17
CA LYS A 267 7.76 16.31 -7.28
C LYS A 267 8.63 15.27 -7.94
N THR A 268 9.92 15.55 -8.01
CA THR A 268 10.92 14.59 -8.50
C THR A 268 11.80 14.16 -7.34
N VAL A 269 12.04 12.86 -7.23
CA VAL A 269 12.87 12.27 -6.18
C VAL A 269 13.76 11.21 -6.77
N LEU A 270 14.98 11.12 -6.26
CA LEU A 270 15.92 10.07 -6.55
C LEU A 270 16.08 9.18 -5.33
N ASN A 271 15.66 7.92 -5.44
CA ASN A 271 15.86 6.91 -4.41
C ASN A 271 17.11 6.10 -4.72
N PHE A 272 17.89 5.86 -3.68
CA PHE A 272 19.07 4.99 -3.70
C PHE A 272 18.85 3.85 -2.72
N SER A 273 18.87 2.60 -3.20
CA SER A 273 18.47 1.44 -2.41
C SER A 273 19.53 0.33 -2.50
N PRO A 274 20.54 0.34 -1.64
CA PRO A 274 21.52 -0.74 -1.57
C PRO A 274 20.90 -2.00 -0.96
N THR A 275 21.30 -3.16 -1.48
CA THR A 275 20.82 -4.46 -1.03
C THR A 275 21.97 -5.45 -0.85
N LEU A 276 21.91 -6.21 0.23
CA LEU A 276 22.81 -7.33 0.48
C LEU A 276 21.97 -8.53 0.93
N ASN A 277 22.17 -9.66 0.31
CA ASN A 277 21.70 -10.94 0.82
C ASN A 277 22.90 -11.90 0.82
N PHE A 278 23.36 -12.24 1.99
CA PHE A 278 24.48 -13.14 2.21
C PHE A 278 24.03 -14.35 3.00
N ARG A 279 24.36 -15.55 2.51
CA ARG A 279 24.12 -16.81 3.23
C ARG A 279 25.39 -17.64 3.29
N TYR A 280 25.71 -18.10 4.47
CA TYR A 280 26.82 -18.99 4.70
C TYR A 280 26.33 -20.31 5.32
N LYS A 281 26.73 -21.45 4.74
CA LYS A 281 26.42 -22.80 5.20
C LYS A 281 27.65 -23.37 5.91
N PHE A 282 27.62 -23.44 7.21
CA PHE A 282 28.66 -24.11 8.01
C PHE A 282 28.59 -25.62 7.78
N SER A 283 27.36 -26.16 7.69
CA SER A 283 27.07 -27.56 7.40
C SER A 283 25.76 -27.67 6.59
N LYS A 284 25.32 -28.89 6.28
CA LYS A 284 24.00 -29.13 5.68
C LYS A 284 22.83 -28.66 6.56
N ARG A 285 23.05 -28.50 7.86
CA ARG A 285 22.03 -28.21 8.87
C ARG A 285 22.31 -26.95 9.68
N THR A 286 23.40 -26.26 9.39
CA THR A 286 23.80 -25.02 10.08
C THR A 286 24.09 -23.96 9.06
N GLN A 287 23.35 -22.84 9.13
CA GLN A 287 23.51 -21.71 8.21
C GLN A 287 23.32 -20.38 8.93
N LEU A 288 24.00 -19.38 8.41
CA LEU A 288 23.84 -17.96 8.74
C LEU A 288 23.34 -17.23 7.51
N GLN A 289 22.35 -16.37 7.67
CA GLN A 289 21.88 -15.49 6.62
C GLN A 289 21.85 -14.06 7.14
N ALA A 290 22.50 -13.14 6.42
CA ALA A 290 22.45 -11.70 6.66
C ALA A 290 21.77 -11.02 5.47
N ILE A 291 20.77 -10.21 5.75
CA ILE A 291 20.03 -9.42 4.75
C ILE A 291 20.09 -7.96 5.18
N TYR A 292 20.50 -7.11 4.26
CA TYR A 292 20.40 -5.67 4.42
C TYR A 292 19.64 -5.08 3.24
N ARG A 293 18.76 -4.12 3.53
CA ARG A 293 18.00 -3.37 2.53
C ARG A 293 17.84 -1.92 2.99
N GLY A 294 18.39 -1.01 2.19
CA GLY A 294 18.03 0.40 2.25
C GLY A 294 16.89 0.68 1.28
N LYS A 295 15.86 1.43 1.69
CA LYS A 295 14.71 1.75 0.84
C LYS A 295 14.18 3.15 1.14
N GLY A 296 14.08 3.98 0.10
CA GLY A 296 13.32 5.22 0.13
C GLY A 296 11.82 4.95 -0.02
N ARG A 297 10.99 5.64 0.75
CA ARG A 297 9.53 5.63 0.63
C ARG A 297 9.00 7.04 0.47
N GLN A 298 8.28 7.26 -0.60
CA GLN A 298 7.58 8.52 -0.85
C GLN A 298 6.34 8.63 0.05
N PRO A 299 6.01 9.84 0.54
CA PRO A 299 4.69 10.12 1.10
C PRO A 299 3.61 9.79 0.08
N SER A 300 2.44 9.36 0.56
CA SER A 300 1.30 9.13 -0.33
C SER A 300 0.78 10.48 -0.89
N VAL A 301 0.03 10.43 -1.98
CA VAL A 301 -0.63 11.63 -2.53
C VAL A 301 -1.52 12.27 -1.47
N ARG A 302 -2.27 11.48 -0.72
CA ARG A 302 -3.14 11.96 0.37
C ARG A 302 -2.35 12.68 1.46
N ASP A 303 -1.16 12.20 1.82
CA ASP A 303 -0.32 12.86 2.82
C ASP A 303 0.26 14.19 2.35
N LEU A 304 0.36 14.37 1.03
CA LEU A 304 0.91 15.58 0.41
C LEU A 304 -0.16 16.63 0.06
N GLN A 305 -1.43 16.24 -0.04
CA GLN A 305 -2.51 17.12 -0.46
C GLN A 305 -3.03 17.94 0.73
N PRO A 306 -3.03 19.30 0.67
CA PRO A 306 -3.48 20.15 1.76
C PRO A 306 -5.02 20.27 1.80
N VAL A 307 -5.71 19.14 1.74
CA VAL A 307 -7.18 19.04 1.83
C VAL A 307 -7.56 18.42 3.16
N ALA A 308 -8.46 19.07 3.89
CA ALA A 308 -8.94 18.62 5.18
C ALA A 308 -9.92 17.45 5.03
N ASP A 309 -9.63 16.33 5.69
CA ASP A 309 -10.59 15.26 5.90
C ASP A 309 -11.36 15.53 7.19
N MET A 310 -12.60 15.97 7.04
CA MET A 310 -13.50 16.34 8.13
C MET A 310 -14.48 15.24 8.54
N THR A 311 -14.31 14.02 8.06
CA THR A 311 -15.18 12.86 8.38
C THR A 311 -15.29 12.61 9.89
N ASN A 312 -14.24 12.94 10.64
CA ASN A 312 -14.25 12.94 12.10
C ASN A 312 -13.90 14.33 12.62
N PRO A 313 -14.87 15.13 13.11
CA PRO A 313 -14.62 16.47 13.62
C PRO A 313 -13.66 16.55 14.81
N LEU A 314 -13.48 15.43 15.54
CA LEU A 314 -12.53 15.33 16.65
C LEU A 314 -11.11 14.97 16.19
N ASN A 315 -10.93 14.60 14.93
CA ASN A 315 -9.63 14.24 14.36
C ASN A 315 -9.55 14.65 12.88
N ILE A 316 -9.36 15.95 12.65
CA ILE A 316 -9.22 16.51 11.30
C ILE A 316 -7.81 16.24 10.81
N ARG A 317 -7.68 15.62 9.64
CA ARG A 317 -6.39 15.34 8.98
C ARG A 317 -6.19 16.23 7.79
N ILE A 318 -5.02 16.86 7.71
CA ILE A 318 -4.62 17.70 6.57
C ILE A 318 -3.28 17.19 6.05
N GLY A 319 -3.17 17.00 4.74
CA GLY A 319 -1.91 16.63 4.11
C GLY A 319 -0.92 17.80 4.09
N ASN A 320 0.38 17.47 4.09
CA ASN A 320 1.46 18.45 4.06
C ASN A 320 2.31 18.28 2.78
N PRO A 321 2.26 19.24 1.82
CA PRO A 321 3.05 19.19 0.59
C PRO A 321 4.56 19.17 0.81
N SER A 322 5.03 19.67 1.97
CA SER A 322 6.46 19.76 2.31
C SER A 322 7.05 18.45 2.86
N LEU A 323 6.25 17.39 3.00
CA LEU A 323 6.76 16.10 3.48
C LEU A 323 7.89 15.59 2.60
N LYS A 324 8.96 15.16 3.25
CA LYS A 324 10.11 14.54 2.60
C LYS A 324 9.92 13.01 2.55
N PRO A 325 10.55 12.33 1.60
CA PRO A 325 10.64 10.88 1.63
C PRO A 325 11.31 10.38 2.90
N SER A 326 10.79 9.31 3.48
CA SER A 326 11.49 8.57 4.54
C SER A 326 12.49 7.59 3.91
N TYR A 327 13.56 7.29 4.64
CA TYR A 327 14.53 6.29 4.22
C TYR A 327 14.69 5.26 5.32
N THR A 328 14.33 4.02 5.01
CA THR A 328 14.36 2.91 5.96
C THR A 328 15.56 2.00 5.69
N ASN A 329 16.35 1.76 6.71
CA ASN A 329 17.41 0.76 6.73
C ASN A 329 16.92 -0.45 7.50
N THR A 330 16.89 -1.61 6.87
CA THR A 330 16.50 -2.87 7.51
C THR A 330 17.67 -3.84 7.46
N PHE A 331 18.07 -4.34 8.62
CA PHE A 331 19.06 -5.39 8.74
C PHE A 331 18.46 -6.61 9.45
N THR A 332 18.60 -7.78 8.84
CA THR A 332 18.13 -9.03 9.41
C THR A 332 19.27 -10.05 9.41
N LEU A 333 19.53 -10.63 10.57
CA LEU A 333 20.49 -11.73 10.73
C LEU A 333 19.77 -12.95 11.27
N ASN A 334 19.85 -14.08 10.55
CA ASN A 334 19.23 -15.33 10.94
C ASN A 334 20.32 -16.41 11.04
N TYR A 335 20.42 -17.03 12.18
CA TYR A 335 21.23 -18.21 12.39
C TYR A 335 20.35 -19.41 12.72
N ASN A 336 20.49 -20.47 11.94
CA ASN A 336 19.76 -21.71 12.14
C ASN A 336 20.74 -22.86 12.26
N SER A 337 20.63 -23.65 13.31
CA SER A 337 21.46 -24.83 13.55
C SER A 337 20.64 -25.99 14.06
N TYR A 338 20.82 -27.16 13.47
CA TYR A 338 20.22 -28.41 13.95
C TYR A 338 21.30 -29.47 14.21
N ASN A 339 21.38 -29.88 15.48
CA ASN A 339 22.27 -30.96 15.91
C ASN A 339 21.50 -32.29 16.02
N VAL A 340 21.81 -33.22 15.12
CA VAL A 340 21.11 -34.53 15.05
C VAL A 340 21.39 -35.39 16.24
N LYS A 341 22.65 -35.42 16.73
CA LYS A 341 23.05 -36.33 17.84
C LYS A 341 22.28 -36.01 19.12
N HIS A 342 22.00 -34.74 19.34
CA HIS A 342 21.33 -34.27 20.55
C HIS A 342 19.89 -33.79 20.30
N GLN A 343 19.38 -33.96 19.06
CA GLN A 343 18.05 -33.49 18.64
C GLN A 343 17.74 -32.04 19.04
N ARG A 344 18.77 -31.16 18.99
CA ARG A 344 18.67 -29.77 19.38
C ARG A 344 18.54 -28.88 18.15
N ASN A 345 17.52 -28.04 18.16
CA ASN A 345 17.36 -26.95 17.20
C ASN A 345 17.66 -25.61 17.88
N MET A 346 18.44 -24.78 17.21
CA MET A 346 18.74 -23.42 17.64
C MET A 346 18.44 -22.45 16.51
N VAL A 347 17.56 -21.49 16.76
CA VAL A 347 17.22 -20.41 15.85
C VAL A 347 17.49 -19.11 16.57
N VAL A 348 18.33 -18.25 15.99
CA VAL A 348 18.58 -16.90 16.47
C VAL A 348 18.26 -15.93 15.35
N SER A 349 17.37 -14.98 15.61
CA SER A 349 17.01 -13.92 14.67
C SER A 349 17.25 -12.56 15.31
N LEU A 350 18.00 -11.70 14.61
CA LEU A 350 18.17 -10.29 14.96
C LEU A 350 17.54 -9.46 13.83
N PHE A 351 16.66 -8.55 14.19
CA PHE A 351 16.06 -7.59 13.30
C PHE A 351 16.35 -6.19 13.82
N VAL A 352 16.84 -5.33 12.95
CA VAL A 352 17.09 -3.92 13.23
C VAL A 352 16.49 -3.09 12.11
N GLU A 353 15.66 -2.14 12.46
CA GLU A 353 15.10 -1.16 11.53
C GLU A 353 15.36 0.25 12.04
N ASN A 354 15.76 1.12 11.12
CA ASN A 354 15.97 2.54 11.37
C ASN A 354 15.34 3.32 10.20
N VAL A 355 14.52 4.32 10.55
CA VAL A 355 13.79 5.18 9.59
C VAL A 355 14.31 6.61 9.65
#